data_b8c4dd57bf91c5d05b958f42da579729
#
_entry.id   b8c4dd57bf91c5d05b958f42da579729
#
_cell.length_a   1.000
_cell.length_b   1.000
_cell.length_c   1.000
_cell.angle_alpha   90.00
_cell.angle_beta   90.00
_cell.angle_gamma   90.00
#
_symmetry.space_group_name_H-M   'P 1'
#
loop_
_entity.id
_entity.type
_entity.pdbx_description
1 polymer ?
#
loop_
_entity_poly.entity_id
_entity_poly.type
_entity_poly.pdbx_seq_one_letter_code
_entity_poly.pdbx_strand_id
1 'polypeptide(L)'
;MKTNPNITEPRWLQWLLIGIALAFLLLMLVIPLMAVFYEALREGWQTYLESLTNPEARAAIRLTLIAAAIVVPINAVLGIAMAWLLTRFDFRGKQLFTTLLDLPFSVSPVVAGLMFVMLFGAHTALGGWLEARGVQIIFAIPGIILATLFVTFPFVARELIPLMQAQGESEEQAALILGANGWQMFWRITLPNIKWALLYGLILTNARAMGEFGAVSVVSGHIRGETNTIPHLVEIRFTAAFALSSLLAVLAIATLVLQDILTRIQNRKLAAAARSKQ
;
A
#
# COMPACT_ATOMS: atom_id res chain seq x y z
N MET A 1 -15.24 1.36 28.10
CA MET A 1 -14.35 0.29 28.59
C MET A 1 -14.28 0.42 30.11
N LYS A 2 -14.81 -0.55 30.87
CA LYS A 2 -14.59 -0.64 32.32
C LYS A 2 -13.19 -1.21 32.52
N THR A 3 -12.25 -0.38 32.90
CA THR A 3 -10.91 -0.83 33.29
C THR A 3 -11.01 -1.66 34.58
N ASN A 4 -10.45 -2.87 34.56
CA ASN A 4 -10.40 -3.75 35.70
C ASN A 4 -9.58 -3.06 36.81
N PRO A 5 -10.12 -2.77 37.99
CA PRO A 5 -9.42 -1.96 39.00
C PRO A 5 -8.17 -2.62 39.59
N ASN A 6 -7.94 -3.90 39.27
CA ASN A 6 -6.81 -4.69 39.79
C ASN A 6 -5.56 -4.66 38.88
N ILE A 7 -5.57 -3.91 37.76
CA ILE A 7 -4.46 -3.82 36.80
C ILE A 7 -4.21 -2.34 36.41
N THR A 8 -4.45 -1.41 37.30
CA THR A 8 -4.10 -0.02 37.07
C THR A 8 -2.71 0.27 37.62
N GLU A 9 -1.74 0.34 36.71
CA GLU A 9 -0.43 0.86 37.04
C GLU A 9 -0.50 2.27 37.62
N PRO A 10 0.40 2.66 38.54
CA PRO A 10 0.39 3.97 39.15
C PRO A 10 0.45 5.07 38.08
N ARG A 11 -0.32 6.13 38.24
CA ARG A 11 -0.48 7.23 37.26
C ARG A 11 0.85 7.82 36.78
N TRP A 12 1.84 7.90 37.67
CA TRP A 12 3.17 8.40 37.34
C TRP A 12 3.87 7.53 36.30
N LEU A 13 3.72 6.19 36.39
CA LEU A 13 4.29 5.25 35.42
C LEU A 13 3.61 5.37 34.06
N GLN A 14 2.28 5.56 34.02
CA GLN A 14 1.53 5.79 32.79
C GLN A 14 2.03 7.07 32.09
N TRP A 15 2.18 8.19 32.83
CA TRP A 15 2.70 9.43 32.28
C TRP A 15 4.16 9.32 31.85
N LEU A 16 4.99 8.55 32.57
CA LEU A 16 6.38 8.27 32.19
C LEU A 16 6.42 7.50 30.86
N LEU A 17 5.65 6.43 30.70
CA LEU A 17 5.58 5.63 29.49
C LEU A 17 5.06 6.45 28.31
N ILE A 18 4.01 7.24 28.51
CA ILE A 18 3.50 8.16 27.48
C ILE A 18 4.57 9.20 27.11
N GLY A 19 5.26 9.76 28.09
CA GLY A 19 6.34 10.72 27.85
C GLY A 19 7.49 10.12 27.02
N ILE A 20 7.93 8.91 27.34
CA ILE A 20 8.96 8.20 26.59
C ILE A 20 8.49 7.91 25.15
N ALA A 21 7.26 7.42 24.98
CA ALA A 21 6.71 7.14 23.66
C ALA A 21 6.59 8.42 22.81
N LEU A 22 6.09 9.51 23.39
CA LEU A 22 5.98 10.80 22.70
C LEU A 22 7.36 11.38 22.37
N ALA A 23 8.34 11.30 23.29
CA ALA A 23 9.70 11.74 23.03
C ALA A 23 10.36 10.94 21.90
N PHE A 24 10.16 9.61 21.87
CA PHE A 24 10.63 8.75 20.79
C PHE A 24 9.99 9.12 19.45
N LEU A 25 8.67 9.30 19.41
CA LEU A 25 7.96 9.70 18.19
C LEU A 25 8.41 11.09 17.70
N LEU A 26 8.58 12.05 18.60
CA LEU A 26 9.06 13.37 18.26
C LEU A 26 10.47 13.30 17.65
N LEU A 27 11.39 12.61 18.31
CA LEU A 27 12.79 12.54 17.93
C LEU A 27 12.99 11.72 16.62
N MET A 28 12.27 10.60 16.47
CA MET A 28 12.49 9.69 15.34
C MET A 28 11.61 9.97 14.13
N LEU A 29 10.44 10.59 14.31
CA LEU A 29 9.51 10.86 13.22
C LEU A 29 9.41 12.35 12.90
N VAL A 30 9.14 13.18 13.90
CA VAL A 30 8.81 14.59 13.65
C VAL A 30 10.06 15.40 13.29
N ILE A 31 11.17 15.19 14.00
CA ILE A 31 12.41 15.96 13.73
C ILE A 31 12.97 15.65 12.33
N PRO A 32 13.15 14.39 11.89
CA PRO A 32 13.60 14.11 10.53
C PRO A 32 12.64 14.64 9.46
N LEU A 33 11.33 14.52 9.69
CA LEU A 33 10.33 15.04 8.77
C LEU A 33 10.43 16.57 8.64
N MET A 34 10.56 17.28 9.76
CA MET A 34 10.75 18.73 9.78
C MET A 34 12.06 19.13 9.09
N ALA A 35 13.13 18.36 9.26
CA ALA A 35 14.40 18.60 8.60
C ALA A 35 14.27 18.50 7.08
N VAL A 36 13.53 17.51 6.56
CA VAL A 36 13.23 17.39 5.12
C VAL A 36 12.53 18.63 4.58
N PHE A 37 11.49 19.12 5.26
CA PHE A 37 10.77 20.33 4.84
C PHE A 37 11.62 21.60 4.98
N TYR A 38 12.42 21.69 6.04
CA TYR A 38 13.32 22.81 6.24
C TYR A 38 14.37 22.90 5.11
N GLU A 39 15.06 21.80 4.81
CA GLU A 39 16.04 21.76 3.71
C GLU A 39 15.38 21.97 2.34
N ALA A 40 14.18 21.42 2.13
CA ALA A 40 13.42 21.62 0.90
C ALA A 40 13.12 23.10 0.60
N LEU A 41 12.89 23.91 1.64
CA LEU A 41 12.54 25.33 1.52
C LEU A 41 13.71 26.28 1.79
N ARG A 42 14.85 25.76 2.22
CA ARG A 42 16.03 26.58 2.64
C ARG A 42 16.55 27.49 1.53
N GLU A 43 16.56 27.00 0.29
CA GLU A 43 17.00 27.76 -0.88
C GLU A 43 15.90 28.68 -1.46
N GLY A 44 14.76 28.74 -0.80
CA GLY A 44 13.62 29.57 -1.19
C GLY A 44 12.55 28.83 -1.99
N TRP A 45 11.36 29.42 -1.98
CA TRP A 45 10.16 28.85 -2.62
C TRP A 45 10.30 28.70 -4.15
N GLN A 46 11.06 29.60 -4.79
CA GLN A 46 11.25 29.56 -6.23
C GLN A 46 12.09 28.37 -6.65
N THR A 47 13.22 28.11 -5.98
CA THR A 47 14.09 26.95 -6.20
C THR A 47 13.33 25.64 -5.92
N TYR A 48 12.48 25.61 -4.90
CA TYR A 48 11.60 24.49 -4.62
C TYR A 48 10.67 24.17 -5.80
N LEU A 49 9.98 25.18 -6.34
CA LEU A 49 9.09 25.00 -7.49
C LEU A 49 9.87 24.58 -8.76
N GLU A 50 11.02 25.17 -9.01
CA GLU A 50 11.89 24.83 -10.13
C GLU A 50 12.34 23.36 -10.04
N SER A 51 12.68 22.88 -8.85
CA SER A 51 13.06 21.48 -8.61
C SER A 51 11.91 20.51 -8.92
N LEU A 52 10.66 20.85 -8.61
CA LEU A 52 9.49 20.03 -8.92
C LEU A 52 9.04 20.13 -10.39
N THR A 53 9.31 21.27 -11.04
CA THR A 53 8.92 21.50 -12.44
C THR A 53 9.97 21.05 -13.45
N ASN A 54 11.15 20.65 -12.99
CA ASN A 54 12.19 20.06 -13.83
C ASN A 54 11.62 18.87 -14.64
N PRO A 55 11.96 18.73 -15.93
CA PRO A 55 11.46 17.66 -16.78
C PRO A 55 11.65 16.25 -16.19
N GLU A 56 12.79 15.97 -15.56
CA GLU A 56 13.05 14.68 -14.92
C GLU A 56 12.15 14.45 -13.69
N ALA A 57 11.95 15.49 -12.86
CA ALA A 57 11.07 15.42 -11.70
C ALA A 57 9.61 15.19 -12.12
N ARG A 58 9.15 15.90 -13.13
CA ARG A 58 7.80 15.70 -13.70
C ARG A 58 7.61 14.31 -14.29
N ALA A 59 8.62 13.77 -14.99
CA ALA A 59 8.59 12.41 -15.50
C ALA A 59 8.50 11.39 -14.35
N ALA A 60 9.31 11.55 -13.30
CA ALA A 60 9.29 10.68 -12.13
C ALA A 60 7.96 10.75 -11.36
N ILE A 61 7.41 11.95 -11.15
CA ILE A 61 6.10 12.13 -10.52
C ILE A 61 5.01 11.44 -11.36
N ARG A 62 5.00 11.68 -12.66
CA ARG A 62 4.04 11.06 -13.58
C ARG A 62 4.13 9.54 -13.56
N LEU A 63 5.34 8.98 -13.62
CA LEU A 63 5.56 7.54 -13.60
C LEU A 63 5.08 6.92 -12.28
N THR A 64 5.44 7.53 -11.14
CA THR A 64 4.99 7.06 -9.81
C THR A 64 3.46 7.05 -9.71
N LEU A 65 2.80 8.11 -10.17
CA LEU A 65 1.34 8.19 -10.16
C LEU A 65 0.69 7.18 -11.11
N ILE A 66 1.24 6.98 -12.32
CA ILE A 66 0.75 5.97 -13.27
C ILE A 66 0.92 4.57 -12.69
N ALA A 67 2.10 4.26 -12.12
CA ALA A 67 2.34 2.97 -11.49
C ALA A 67 1.33 2.71 -10.35
N ALA A 68 1.12 3.67 -9.46
CA ALA A 68 0.13 3.57 -8.39
C ALA A 68 -1.30 3.40 -8.95
N ALA A 69 -1.68 4.20 -9.96
CA ALA A 69 -3.02 4.15 -10.57
C ALA A 69 -3.33 2.81 -11.25
N ILE A 70 -2.30 2.08 -11.70
CA ILE A 70 -2.46 0.74 -12.28
C ILE A 70 -2.40 -0.35 -11.21
N VAL A 71 -1.41 -0.27 -10.32
CA VAL A 71 -1.15 -1.29 -9.29
C VAL A 71 -2.28 -1.38 -8.28
N VAL A 72 -2.79 -0.24 -7.80
CA VAL A 72 -3.81 -0.23 -6.73
C VAL A 72 -5.11 -0.91 -7.15
N PRO A 73 -5.72 -0.63 -8.32
CA PRO A 73 -6.91 -1.36 -8.78
C PRO A 73 -6.66 -2.84 -9.03
N ILE A 74 -5.51 -3.21 -9.59
CA ILE A 74 -5.17 -4.62 -9.81
C ILE A 74 -5.07 -5.35 -8.47
N ASN A 75 -4.36 -4.77 -7.49
CA ASN A 75 -4.27 -5.33 -6.14
C ASN A 75 -5.62 -5.36 -5.41
N ALA A 76 -6.53 -4.44 -5.69
CA ALA A 76 -7.90 -4.51 -5.19
C ALA A 76 -8.60 -5.79 -5.66
N VAL A 77 -8.58 -6.03 -6.97
CA VAL A 77 -9.23 -7.21 -7.57
C VAL A 77 -8.59 -8.50 -7.08
N LEU A 78 -7.25 -8.59 -7.14
CA LEU A 78 -6.52 -9.77 -6.70
C LEU A 78 -6.67 -10.01 -5.19
N GLY A 79 -6.61 -8.95 -4.38
CA GLY A 79 -6.76 -9.02 -2.93
C GLY A 79 -8.15 -9.46 -2.50
N ILE A 80 -9.20 -8.95 -3.14
CA ILE A 80 -10.59 -9.40 -2.91
C ILE A 80 -10.74 -10.88 -3.31
N ALA A 81 -10.25 -11.25 -4.50
CA ALA A 81 -10.34 -12.62 -4.98
C ALA A 81 -9.62 -13.60 -4.04
N MET A 82 -8.41 -13.24 -3.58
CA MET A 82 -7.63 -14.05 -2.66
C MET A 82 -8.28 -14.13 -1.28
N ALA A 83 -8.77 -13.00 -0.74
CA ALA A 83 -9.47 -12.97 0.54
C ALA A 83 -10.73 -13.85 0.50
N TRP A 84 -11.49 -13.75 -0.58
CA TRP A 84 -12.70 -14.58 -0.76
C TRP A 84 -12.35 -16.05 -0.88
N LEU A 85 -11.37 -16.40 -1.73
CA LEU A 85 -10.90 -17.78 -1.87
C LEU A 85 -10.49 -18.38 -0.52
N LEU A 86 -9.71 -17.65 0.27
CA LEU A 86 -9.16 -18.14 1.54
C LEU A 86 -10.17 -18.13 2.69
N THR A 87 -11.27 -17.36 2.60
CA THR A 87 -12.26 -17.29 3.70
C THR A 87 -13.50 -18.11 3.45
N ARG A 88 -13.92 -18.27 2.17
CA ARG A 88 -15.22 -18.90 1.82
C ARG A 88 -15.09 -20.31 1.25
N PHE A 89 -13.88 -20.74 0.90
CA PHE A 89 -13.67 -22.06 0.32
C PHE A 89 -12.69 -22.88 1.15
N ASP A 90 -13.01 -24.17 1.32
CA ASP A 90 -12.11 -25.15 1.85
C ASP A 90 -11.65 -26.07 0.72
N PHE A 91 -10.35 -26.02 0.43
CA PHE A 91 -9.74 -26.79 -0.65
C PHE A 91 -8.35 -27.29 -0.28
N ARG A 92 -7.90 -28.36 -0.93
CA ARG A 92 -6.55 -28.88 -0.75
C ARG A 92 -5.54 -27.86 -1.27
N GLY A 93 -4.57 -27.48 -0.43
CA GLY A 93 -3.57 -26.47 -0.77
C GLY A 93 -3.88 -25.06 -0.26
N LYS A 94 -4.97 -24.83 0.48
CA LYS A 94 -5.32 -23.52 1.09
C LYS A 94 -4.14 -22.91 1.84
N GLN A 95 -3.41 -23.73 2.59
CA GLN A 95 -2.24 -23.27 3.35
C GLN A 95 -1.09 -22.81 2.44
N LEU A 96 -0.91 -23.46 1.28
CA LEU A 96 0.09 -23.02 0.29
C LEU A 96 -0.26 -21.61 -0.24
N PHE A 97 -1.53 -21.35 -0.56
CA PHE A 97 -1.97 -20.02 -1.00
C PHE A 97 -1.78 -18.96 0.08
N THR A 98 -2.03 -19.29 1.35
CA THR A 98 -1.75 -18.38 2.47
C THR A 98 -0.24 -18.09 2.58
N THR A 99 0.61 -19.11 2.45
CA THR A 99 2.07 -18.93 2.46
C THR A 99 2.55 -18.10 1.26
N LEU A 100 2.00 -18.34 0.06
CA LEU A 100 2.31 -17.54 -1.14
C LEU A 100 1.88 -16.08 -1.00
N LEU A 101 0.75 -15.83 -0.32
CA LEU A 101 0.31 -14.47 0.00
C LEU A 101 1.32 -13.74 0.90
N ASP A 102 1.96 -14.47 1.81
CA ASP A 102 2.93 -13.91 2.75
C ASP A 102 4.37 -13.82 2.19
N LEU A 103 4.63 -14.45 1.05
CA LEU A 103 5.95 -14.49 0.43
C LEU A 103 6.55 -13.09 0.17
N PRO A 104 5.81 -12.09 -0.33
CA PRO A 104 6.37 -10.75 -0.54
C PRO A 104 6.84 -10.06 0.74
N PHE A 105 6.30 -10.41 1.90
CA PHE A 105 6.78 -9.87 3.19
C PHE A 105 8.05 -10.57 3.67
N SER A 106 8.27 -11.81 3.26
CA SER A 106 9.43 -12.61 3.66
C SER A 106 10.65 -12.37 2.78
N VAL A 107 10.45 -11.90 1.55
CA VAL A 107 11.51 -11.65 0.57
C VAL A 107 11.88 -10.17 0.58
N SER A 108 13.19 -9.88 0.62
CA SER A 108 13.65 -8.50 0.45
C SER A 108 13.17 -7.94 -0.90
N PRO A 109 12.63 -6.70 -0.96
CA PRO A 109 12.20 -6.09 -2.22
C PRO A 109 13.29 -6.09 -3.29
N VAL A 110 14.55 -5.87 -2.94
CA VAL A 110 15.69 -5.92 -3.88
C VAL A 110 15.85 -7.34 -4.48
N VAL A 111 15.74 -8.37 -3.64
CA VAL A 111 15.80 -9.77 -4.11
C VAL A 111 14.62 -10.08 -5.02
N ALA A 112 13.43 -9.60 -4.69
CA ALA A 112 12.26 -9.73 -5.55
C ALA A 112 12.50 -9.08 -6.93
N GLY A 113 13.08 -7.87 -6.97
CA GLY A 113 13.47 -7.21 -8.21
C GLY A 113 14.45 -8.04 -9.03
N LEU A 114 15.47 -8.62 -8.38
CA LEU A 114 16.42 -9.50 -9.04
C LEU A 114 15.75 -10.77 -9.61
N MET A 115 14.80 -11.38 -8.89
CA MET A 115 14.01 -12.51 -9.39
C MET A 115 13.25 -12.15 -10.68
N PHE A 116 12.67 -10.94 -10.77
CA PHE A 116 12.04 -10.46 -12.00
C PHE A 116 13.05 -10.30 -13.15
N VAL A 117 14.23 -9.77 -12.87
CA VAL A 117 15.31 -9.68 -13.89
C VAL A 117 15.73 -11.07 -14.38
N MET A 118 15.85 -12.03 -13.45
CA MET A 118 16.20 -13.43 -13.82
C MET A 118 15.07 -14.14 -14.57
N LEU A 119 13.82 -13.74 -14.41
CA LEU A 119 12.67 -14.34 -15.07
C LEU A 119 12.37 -13.69 -16.44
N PHE A 120 12.45 -12.37 -16.53
CA PHE A 120 12.03 -11.57 -17.70
C PHE A 120 13.18 -10.85 -18.41
N GLY A 121 14.44 -11.08 -18.01
CA GLY A 121 15.60 -10.50 -18.69
C GLY A 121 15.72 -10.99 -20.13
N ALA A 122 16.30 -10.17 -21.02
CA ALA A 122 16.41 -10.43 -22.46
C ALA A 122 17.04 -11.80 -22.82
N HIS A 123 17.95 -12.29 -21.99
CA HIS A 123 18.64 -13.57 -22.19
C HIS A 123 17.91 -14.78 -21.61
N THR A 124 16.73 -14.61 -21.01
CA THR A 124 15.92 -15.71 -20.48
C THR A 124 14.95 -16.23 -21.53
N ALA A 125 14.48 -17.46 -21.36
CA ALA A 125 13.52 -18.05 -22.31
C ALA A 125 12.21 -17.23 -22.40
N LEU A 126 11.70 -16.76 -21.24
CA LEU A 126 10.46 -15.98 -21.20
C LEU A 126 10.68 -14.53 -21.66
N GLY A 127 11.76 -13.89 -21.19
CA GLY A 127 12.10 -12.51 -21.58
C GLY A 127 12.41 -12.40 -23.06
N GLY A 128 13.24 -13.28 -23.62
CA GLY A 128 13.56 -13.30 -25.05
C GLY A 128 12.33 -13.59 -25.92
N TRP A 129 11.40 -14.46 -25.47
CA TRP A 129 10.14 -14.71 -26.18
C TRP A 129 9.22 -13.48 -26.21
N LEU A 130 9.17 -12.69 -25.12
CA LEU A 130 8.41 -11.44 -25.03
C LEU A 130 9.07 -10.35 -25.89
N GLU A 131 10.39 -10.19 -25.81
CA GLU A 131 11.15 -9.19 -26.56
C GLU A 131 11.06 -9.41 -28.06
N ALA A 132 11.08 -10.67 -28.52
CA ALA A 132 10.85 -11.02 -29.92
C ALA A 132 9.46 -10.57 -30.43
N ARG A 133 8.51 -10.27 -29.53
CA ARG A 133 7.18 -9.72 -29.84
C ARG A 133 7.07 -8.22 -29.59
N GLY A 134 8.18 -7.55 -29.31
CA GLY A 134 8.22 -6.12 -29.03
C GLY A 134 7.74 -5.74 -27.61
N VAL A 135 7.65 -6.71 -26.69
CA VAL A 135 7.26 -6.47 -25.28
C VAL A 135 8.49 -6.54 -24.39
N GLN A 136 9.01 -5.38 -24.03
CA GLN A 136 10.10 -5.26 -23.08
C GLN A 136 9.54 -5.12 -21.66
N ILE A 137 9.95 -5.99 -20.72
CA ILE A 137 9.53 -5.96 -19.31
C ILE A 137 10.60 -5.27 -18.46
N ILE A 138 11.83 -5.76 -18.49
CA ILE A 138 12.93 -5.23 -17.68
C ILE A 138 13.46 -3.94 -18.29
N PHE A 139 13.80 -2.96 -17.45
CA PHE A 139 14.19 -1.59 -17.80
C PHE A 139 13.10 -0.81 -18.54
N ALA A 140 11.83 -1.18 -18.27
CA ALA A 140 10.66 -0.55 -18.85
C ALA A 140 9.53 -0.42 -17.80
N ILE A 141 8.50 0.36 -18.11
CA ILE A 141 7.34 0.60 -17.23
C ILE A 141 6.65 -0.71 -16.78
N PRO A 142 6.44 -1.74 -17.63
CA PRO A 142 5.81 -2.99 -17.19
C PRO A 142 6.58 -3.69 -16.06
N GLY A 143 7.90 -3.66 -16.07
CA GLY A 143 8.71 -4.23 -14.97
C GLY A 143 8.50 -3.50 -13.65
N ILE A 144 8.42 -2.17 -13.69
CA ILE A 144 8.13 -1.33 -12.52
C ILE A 144 6.75 -1.70 -11.94
N ILE A 145 5.74 -1.82 -12.80
CA ILE A 145 4.37 -2.19 -12.41
C ILE A 145 4.35 -3.58 -11.77
N LEU A 146 4.98 -4.59 -12.41
CA LEU A 146 5.03 -5.96 -11.90
C LEU A 146 5.75 -6.06 -10.57
N ALA A 147 6.90 -5.40 -10.42
CA ALA A 147 7.66 -5.38 -9.18
C ALA A 147 6.87 -4.71 -8.04
N THR A 148 6.26 -3.56 -8.29
CA THR A 148 5.43 -2.86 -7.32
C THR A 148 4.19 -3.68 -6.97
N LEU A 149 3.54 -4.31 -7.95
CA LEU A 149 2.36 -5.16 -7.76
C LEU A 149 2.70 -6.34 -6.84
N PHE A 150 3.81 -7.02 -7.09
CA PHE A 150 4.26 -8.14 -6.26
C PHE A 150 4.48 -7.72 -4.81
N VAL A 151 5.22 -6.64 -4.57
CA VAL A 151 5.53 -6.18 -3.21
C VAL A 151 4.27 -5.72 -2.46
N THR A 152 3.29 -5.16 -3.18
CA THR A 152 2.08 -4.59 -2.57
C THR A 152 0.85 -5.50 -2.62
N PHE A 153 0.93 -6.64 -3.31
CA PHE A 153 -0.17 -7.61 -3.46
C PHE A 153 -0.81 -8.06 -2.14
N PRO A 154 -0.06 -8.36 -1.04
CA PRO A 154 -0.66 -8.92 0.16
C PRO A 154 -1.50 -7.92 0.96
N PHE A 155 -1.30 -6.60 0.80
CA PHE A 155 -1.88 -5.60 1.70
C PHE A 155 -3.41 -5.64 1.73
N VAL A 156 -4.05 -5.66 0.56
CA VAL A 156 -5.53 -5.72 0.47
C VAL A 156 -6.07 -7.02 1.05
N ALA A 157 -5.48 -8.16 0.69
CA ALA A 157 -5.96 -9.46 1.16
C ALA A 157 -5.82 -9.59 2.68
N ARG A 158 -4.69 -9.13 3.25
CA ARG A 158 -4.45 -9.19 4.70
C ARG A 158 -5.41 -8.32 5.51
N GLU A 159 -5.90 -7.23 4.97
CA GLU A 159 -6.94 -6.43 5.62
C GLU A 159 -8.32 -7.07 5.53
N LEU A 160 -8.62 -7.76 4.43
CA LEU A 160 -9.93 -8.35 4.21
C LEU A 160 -10.11 -9.69 4.93
N ILE A 161 -9.09 -10.56 4.97
CA ILE A 161 -9.20 -11.92 5.52
C ILE A 161 -9.71 -11.93 6.95
N PRO A 162 -9.11 -11.21 7.94
CA PRO A 162 -9.58 -11.24 9.31
C PRO A 162 -11.00 -10.69 9.47
N LEU A 163 -11.36 -9.65 8.71
CA LEU A 163 -12.72 -9.10 8.73
C LEU A 163 -13.73 -10.11 8.21
N MET A 164 -13.46 -10.74 7.07
CA MET A 164 -14.37 -11.71 6.46
C MET A 164 -14.52 -12.97 7.33
N GLN A 165 -13.45 -13.39 8.01
CA GLN A 165 -13.50 -14.48 8.98
C GLN A 165 -14.36 -14.13 10.22
N ALA A 166 -14.21 -12.91 10.74
CA ALA A 166 -14.97 -12.43 11.89
C ALA A 166 -16.48 -12.23 11.59
N GLN A 167 -16.82 -11.84 10.37
CA GLN A 167 -18.21 -11.67 9.92
C GLN A 167 -18.95 -13.01 9.73
N GLY A 168 -18.22 -14.08 9.40
CA GLY A 168 -18.81 -15.37 9.04
C GLY A 168 -19.54 -15.32 7.69
N GLU A 169 -20.41 -16.30 7.46
CA GLU A 169 -21.08 -16.53 6.16
C GLU A 169 -22.62 -16.44 6.26
N SER A 170 -23.16 -16.13 7.42
CA SER A 170 -24.62 -16.21 7.68
C SER A 170 -25.45 -15.32 6.76
N GLU A 171 -25.00 -14.11 6.45
CA GLU A 171 -25.70 -13.18 5.56
C GLU A 171 -25.65 -13.65 4.10
N GLU A 172 -24.51 -14.21 3.66
CA GLU A 172 -24.32 -14.75 2.32
C GLU A 172 -25.17 -16.01 2.12
N GLN A 173 -25.21 -16.91 3.11
CA GLN A 173 -26.05 -18.10 3.09
C GLN A 173 -27.55 -17.75 3.08
N ALA A 174 -27.97 -16.77 3.87
CA ALA A 174 -29.35 -16.30 3.86
C ALA A 174 -29.75 -15.74 2.48
N ALA A 175 -28.86 -15.02 1.82
CA ALA A 175 -29.11 -14.50 0.47
C ALA A 175 -29.27 -15.63 -0.57
N LEU A 176 -28.44 -16.68 -0.48
CA LEU A 176 -28.55 -17.84 -1.36
C LEU A 176 -29.89 -18.57 -1.15
N ILE A 177 -30.34 -18.72 0.09
CA ILE A 177 -31.67 -19.33 0.41
C ILE A 177 -32.80 -18.47 -0.18
N LEU A 178 -32.65 -17.14 -0.22
CA LEU A 178 -33.61 -16.23 -0.84
C LEU A 178 -33.51 -16.16 -2.37
N GLY A 179 -32.67 -17.00 -3.00
CA GLY A 179 -32.55 -17.12 -4.45
C GLY A 179 -31.57 -16.12 -5.10
N ALA A 180 -30.74 -15.45 -4.33
CA ALA A 180 -29.70 -14.59 -4.91
C ALA A 180 -28.62 -15.43 -5.63
N ASN A 181 -28.21 -15.02 -6.82
CA ASN A 181 -27.05 -15.60 -7.48
C ASN A 181 -25.74 -15.06 -6.88
N GLY A 182 -24.62 -15.74 -7.15
CA GLY A 182 -23.30 -15.35 -6.59
C GLY A 182 -22.89 -13.91 -6.91
N TRP A 183 -23.23 -13.38 -8.08
CA TRP A 183 -22.94 -12.00 -8.49
C TRP A 183 -23.79 -10.99 -7.68
N GLN A 184 -25.08 -11.27 -7.49
CA GLN A 184 -25.96 -10.45 -6.65
C GLN A 184 -25.50 -10.46 -5.19
N MET A 185 -25.14 -11.64 -4.66
CA MET A 185 -24.59 -11.79 -3.32
C MET A 185 -23.33 -10.95 -3.14
N PHE A 186 -22.37 -11.06 -4.08
CA PHE A 186 -21.13 -10.29 -4.01
C PHE A 186 -21.39 -8.77 -3.95
N TRP A 187 -22.15 -8.22 -4.90
CA TRP A 187 -22.35 -6.77 -5.00
C TRP A 187 -23.25 -6.19 -3.93
N ARG A 188 -24.25 -6.95 -3.45
CA ARG A 188 -25.26 -6.44 -2.50
C ARG A 188 -24.94 -6.75 -1.05
N ILE A 189 -24.12 -7.77 -0.77
CA ILE A 189 -23.80 -8.22 0.59
C ILE A 189 -22.31 -8.19 0.85
N THR A 190 -21.51 -8.99 0.15
CA THR A 190 -20.09 -9.14 0.44
C THR A 190 -19.33 -7.81 0.29
N LEU A 191 -19.43 -7.15 -0.86
CA LEU A 191 -18.72 -5.91 -1.11
C LEU A 191 -19.12 -4.75 -0.18
N PRO A 192 -20.41 -4.49 0.12
CA PRO A 192 -20.80 -3.51 1.11
C PRO A 192 -20.28 -3.80 2.53
N ASN A 193 -20.20 -5.08 2.90
CA ASN A 193 -19.71 -5.47 4.23
C ASN A 193 -18.20 -5.29 4.38
N ILE A 194 -17.43 -5.56 3.33
CA ILE A 194 -15.97 -5.44 3.35
C ILE A 194 -15.44 -4.05 2.95
N LYS A 195 -16.29 -3.15 2.48
CA LYS A 195 -15.89 -1.87 1.85
C LYS A 195 -14.91 -1.02 2.67
N TRP A 196 -15.05 -1.00 3.99
CA TRP A 196 -14.19 -0.20 4.85
C TRP A 196 -12.80 -0.79 4.99
N ALA A 197 -12.70 -2.12 5.18
CA ALA A 197 -11.40 -2.80 5.18
C ALA A 197 -10.75 -2.74 3.80
N LEU A 198 -11.55 -2.84 2.73
CA LEU A 198 -11.08 -2.66 1.37
C LEU A 198 -10.48 -1.27 1.16
N LEU A 199 -11.19 -0.20 1.56
CA LEU A 199 -10.67 1.16 1.47
C LEU A 199 -9.38 1.33 2.27
N TYR A 200 -9.31 0.75 3.48
CA TYR A 200 -8.12 0.77 4.29
C TYR A 200 -6.95 0.06 3.59
N GLY A 201 -7.17 -1.17 3.11
CA GLY A 201 -6.17 -1.92 2.34
C GLY A 201 -5.70 -1.20 1.08
N LEU A 202 -6.61 -0.49 0.37
CA LEU A 202 -6.25 0.32 -0.79
C LEU A 202 -5.39 1.53 -0.43
N ILE A 203 -5.68 2.21 0.68
CA ILE A 203 -4.87 3.34 1.15
C ILE A 203 -3.46 2.87 1.51
N LEU A 204 -3.32 1.74 2.23
CA LEU A 204 -2.03 1.15 2.55
C LEU A 204 -1.26 0.73 1.29
N THR A 205 -1.94 0.07 0.36
CA THR A 205 -1.37 -0.33 -0.93
C THR A 205 -0.86 0.88 -1.71
N ASN A 206 -1.64 1.96 -1.77
CA ASN A 206 -1.26 3.19 -2.45
C ASN A 206 -0.03 3.85 -1.82
N ALA A 207 -0.02 4.00 -0.49
CA ALA A 207 1.12 4.58 0.22
C ALA A 207 2.40 3.74 0.00
N ARG A 208 2.27 2.41 0.04
CA ARG A 208 3.40 1.50 -0.19
C ARG A 208 3.87 1.50 -1.64
N ALA A 209 2.96 1.55 -2.62
CA ALA A 209 3.29 1.61 -4.03
C ALA A 209 4.03 2.90 -4.42
N MET A 210 3.61 4.04 -3.88
CA MET A 210 4.26 5.34 -4.14
C MET A 210 5.68 5.41 -3.55
N GLY A 211 5.91 4.74 -2.43
CA GLY A 211 7.21 4.69 -1.76
C GLY A 211 8.08 3.50 -2.15
N GLU A 212 7.69 2.71 -3.17
CA GLU A 212 8.49 1.54 -3.55
C GLU A 212 9.79 1.95 -4.21
N PHE A 213 10.88 1.48 -3.61
CA PHE A 213 12.24 1.73 -4.08
C PHE A 213 12.99 0.43 -4.37
N GLY A 214 12.99 -0.51 -3.43
CA GLY A 214 13.89 -1.66 -3.46
C GLY A 214 13.75 -2.56 -4.67
N ALA A 215 12.52 -3.01 -5.01
CA ALA A 215 12.29 -3.87 -6.16
C ALA A 215 12.40 -3.07 -7.47
N VAL A 216 11.88 -1.85 -7.47
CA VAL A 216 11.89 -0.98 -8.64
C VAL A 216 13.31 -0.55 -9.00
N SER A 217 14.23 -0.34 -8.03
CA SER A 217 15.63 0.03 -8.32
C SER A 217 16.34 -0.99 -9.21
N VAL A 218 16.01 -2.28 -9.03
CA VAL A 218 16.62 -3.35 -9.81
C VAL A 218 16.02 -3.47 -11.22
N VAL A 219 14.69 -3.33 -11.34
CA VAL A 219 13.98 -3.56 -12.61
C VAL A 219 13.91 -2.33 -13.50
N SER A 220 14.13 -1.13 -12.97
CA SER A 220 13.98 0.14 -13.71
C SER A 220 15.17 0.46 -14.62
N GLY A 221 16.36 -0.03 -14.29
CA GLY A 221 17.60 0.31 -15.02
C GLY A 221 18.03 1.77 -14.91
N HIS A 222 17.39 2.57 -14.08
CA HIS A 222 17.71 3.98 -13.79
C HIS A 222 17.76 4.91 -15.02
N ILE A 223 16.92 4.65 -16.04
CA ILE A 223 16.90 5.47 -17.27
C ILE A 223 16.26 6.82 -16.95
N ARG A 224 17.04 7.89 -17.11
CA ARG A 224 16.62 9.26 -16.79
C ARG A 224 15.45 9.71 -17.67
N GLY A 225 14.41 10.24 -17.02
CA GLY A 225 13.21 10.73 -17.70
C GLY A 225 12.24 9.64 -18.16
N GLU A 226 12.60 8.35 -18.06
CA GLU A 226 11.76 7.23 -18.53
C GLU A 226 11.34 6.27 -17.41
N THR A 227 12.30 5.73 -16.64
CA THR A 227 12.03 4.66 -15.67
C THR A 227 12.35 5.05 -14.22
N ASN A 228 12.78 6.28 -13.95
CA ASN A 228 12.98 6.75 -12.59
C ASN A 228 11.67 7.16 -11.94
N THR A 229 11.33 6.50 -10.83
CA THR A 229 10.25 6.93 -9.93
C THR A 229 10.74 8.02 -8.96
N ILE A 230 9.83 8.65 -8.21
CA ILE A 230 10.23 9.70 -7.24
C ILE A 230 11.30 9.18 -6.26
N PRO A 231 11.17 8.00 -5.60
CA PRO A 231 12.22 7.50 -4.71
C PRO A 231 13.60 7.35 -5.37
N HIS A 232 13.64 6.95 -6.64
CA HIS A 232 14.91 6.84 -7.40
C HIS A 232 15.54 8.19 -7.71
N LEU A 233 14.72 9.18 -8.06
CA LEU A 233 15.21 10.50 -8.37
C LEU A 233 15.74 11.21 -7.10
N VAL A 234 15.15 10.93 -5.94
CA VAL A 234 15.65 11.37 -4.63
C VAL A 234 17.04 10.84 -4.35
N GLU A 235 17.32 9.58 -4.68
CA GLU A 235 18.64 8.98 -4.49
C GLU A 235 19.71 9.62 -5.40
N ILE A 236 19.36 9.92 -6.64
CA ILE A 236 20.33 10.36 -7.66
C ILE A 236 20.62 11.87 -7.59
N ARG A 237 19.64 12.67 -7.17
CA ARG A 237 19.72 14.13 -7.21
C ARG A 237 19.65 14.76 -5.82
N PHE A 238 20.81 15.11 -5.26
CA PHE A 238 20.89 15.74 -3.95
C PHE A 238 20.10 17.07 -3.86
N THR A 239 20.18 17.91 -4.89
CA THR A 239 19.49 19.23 -4.91
C THR A 239 17.98 19.12 -5.00
N ALA A 240 17.44 18.14 -5.73
CA ALA A 240 16.00 17.89 -5.84
C ALA A 240 15.47 16.91 -4.78
N ALA A 241 16.37 16.24 -4.04
CA ALA A 241 16.00 15.17 -3.10
C ALA A 241 15.02 15.66 -2.04
N PHE A 242 15.30 16.79 -1.42
CA PHE A 242 14.45 17.32 -0.35
C PHE A 242 13.10 17.79 -0.86
N ALA A 243 13.03 18.43 -2.04
CA ALA A 243 11.77 18.85 -2.64
C ALA A 243 10.88 17.64 -3.00
N LEU A 244 11.45 16.60 -3.60
CA LEU A 244 10.74 15.38 -3.96
C LEU A 244 10.37 14.54 -2.71
N SER A 245 11.26 14.47 -1.72
CA SER A 245 10.98 13.81 -0.44
C SER A 245 9.86 14.52 0.32
N SER A 246 9.82 15.85 0.32
CA SER A 246 8.74 16.61 0.93
C SER A 246 7.40 16.36 0.22
N LEU A 247 7.40 16.24 -1.11
CA LEU A 247 6.21 15.89 -1.88
C LEU A 247 5.72 14.48 -1.52
N LEU A 248 6.60 13.48 -1.43
CA LEU A 248 6.24 12.13 -0.98
C LEU A 248 5.70 12.15 0.46
N ALA A 249 6.31 12.93 1.35
CA ALA A 249 5.84 13.08 2.72
C ALA A 249 4.43 13.70 2.77
N VAL A 250 4.15 14.73 1.96
CA VAL A 250 2.81 15.32 1.85
C VAL A 250 1.81 14.30 1.33
N LEU A 251 2.16 13.52 0.31
CA LEU A 251 1.28 12.46 -0.21
C LEU A 251 1.03 11.37 0.85
N ALA A 252 2.05 10.96 1.60
CA ALA A 252 1.91 10.01 2.70
C ALA A 252 1.02 10.56 3.82
N ILE A 253 1.21 11.81 4.24
CA ILE A 253 0.38 12.47 5.25
C ILE A 253 -1.07 12.59 4.75
N ALA A 254 -1.28 12.98 3.50
CA ALA A 254 -2.62 13.06 2.90
C ALA A 254 -3.34 11.69 2.91
N THR A 255 -2.64 10.59 2.60
CA THR A 255 -3.20 9.25 2.69
C THR A 255 -3.55 8.85 4.13
N LEU A 256 -2.71 9.18 5.12
CA LEU A 256 -3.00 8.93 6.54
C LEU A 256 -4.18 9.76 7.05
N VAL A 257 -4.28 11.03 6.67
CA VAL A 257 -5.42 11.89 7.02
C VAL A 257 -6.71 11.34 6.41
N LEU A 258 -6.68 10.93 5.14
CA LEU A 258 -7.82 10.29 4.49
C LEU A 258 -8.25 9.03 5.24
N GLN A 259 -7.30 8.21 5.64
CA GLN A 259 -7.55 7.00 6.44
C GLN A 259 -8.23 7.33 7.78
N ASP A 260 -7.73 8.32 8.53
CA ASP A 260 -8.33 8.75 9.81
C ASP A 260 -9.76 9.26 9.61
N ILE A 261 -10.00 10.09 8.58
CA ILE A 261 -11.33 10.57 8.24
C ILE A 261 -12.30 9.42 7.95
N LEU A 262 -11.88 8.45 7.12
CA LEU A 262 -12.71 7.28 6.78
C LEU A 262 -13.01 6.43 8.01
N THR A 263 -12.03 6.20 8.87
CA THR A 263 -12.19 5.46 10.14
C THR A 263 -13.19 6.17 11.07
N ARG A 264 -13.12 7.49 11.19
CA ARG A 264 -14.09 8.28 12.01
C ARG A 264 -15.50 8.20 11.44
N ILE A 265 -15.67 8.26 10.10
CA ILE A 265 -16.98 8.11 9.46
C ILE A 265 -17.54 6.71 9.73
N GLN A 266 -16.73 5.67 9.62
CA GLN A 266 -17.13 4.29 9.94
C GLN A 266 -17.60 4.16 11.39
N ASN A 267 -16.81 4.61 12.33
CA ASN A 267 -17.13 4.52 13.77
C ASN A 267 -18.41 5.27 14.11
N ARG A 268 -18.66 6.44 13.50
CA ARG A 268 -19.93 7.17 13.67
C ARG A 268 -21.13 6.40 13.15
N LYS A 269 -21.00 5.74 11.98
CA LYS A 269 -22.09 4.91 11.42
C LYS A 269 -22.39 3.69 12.28
N LEU A 270 -21.36 3.02 12.80
CA LEU A 270 -21.53 1.89 13.71
C LEU A 270 -22.18 2.32 15.04
N ALA A 271 -21.78 3.45 15.60
CA ALA A 271 -22.41 3.99 16.80
C ALA A 271 -23.88 4.41 16.58
N ALA A 272 -24.22 4.96 15.41
CA ALA A 272 -25.60 5.30 15.06
C ALA A 272 -26.47 4.03 14.90
N ALA A 273 -25.95 3.00 14.24
CA ALA A 273 -26.64 1.72 14.07
C ALA A 273 -26.84 0.97 15.39
N ALA A 274 -25.92 1.08 16.33
CA ALA A 274 -26.05 0.50 17.66
C ALA A 274 -27.15 1.20 18.50
N ARG A 275 -27.33 2.51 18.34
CA ARG A 275 -28.38 3.30 19.03
C ARG A 275 -29.79 3.03 18.46
N SER A 276 -29.91 2.69 17.19
CA SER A 276 -31.21 2.41 16.57
C SER A 276 -31.76 1.02 16.92
N LYS A 277 -30.99 0.15 17.55
CA LYS A 277 -31.36 -1.20 17.99
C LYS A 277 -31.72 -1.26 19.50
N GLN A 278 -31.56 -0.16 20.21
CA GLN A 278 -32.05 0.03 21.58
C GLN A 278 -33.39 0.78 21.60
#